data_117545fbe69a4e45affe9ebac8d7811c
#
_entry.id   117545fbe69a4e45affe9ebac8d7811c
#
_cell.length_a   1.000
_cell.length_b   1.000
_cell.length_c   1.000
_cell.angle_alpha   90.00
_cell.angle_beta   90.00
_cell.angle_gamma   90.00
#
_symmetry.space_group_name_H-M   'P 1'
#
loop_
_entity.id
_entity.type
_entity.pdbx_description
1 polymer ?
#
loop_
_entity_poly.entity_id
_entity_poly.type
_entity_poly.pdbx_seq_one_letter_code
_entity_poly.pdbx_strand_id
1 'polypeptide(L)'
;MQRVKIKLAAGTHVGLIRKNNEDNFIVNKDLVQMEWLVPSPSEEIDLGDLGCLLVVADGMGGVNAGEVASAIAIDTVQKSFTPDNLKSLLVRGETEKEEKKIEDFLVSVIKAADLNILNAGKDDSSTQGMGTTIVLTWIINDKAYIVWCGDSRCYVFNPQSGICRLSKDHSFVQELVDQGKLDAENAISHPCSNIITRCLGDPSTRAIPDFRVYNLKNGDTLLLCSDGLCGLCQDDEIIQVMDEYQDDIGGCRDKLIEAALTEGGYDNVTVALCNVIQNKKEEQNELGMTRMTQYRILGWNSFFRFVLILFLIAVIAGIGYCVSNHSFGGSAASGTETDTIATSSSDTIHWN
;
A
#
# COMPACT_ATOMS: atom_id res chain seq x y z
N MET A 1 -0.22 23.35 11.17
CA MET A 1 -0.32 22.17 10.30
C MET A 1 -0.83 21.01 11.13
N GLN A 2 -1.79 20.27 10.62
CA GLN A 2 -2.27 19.06 11.30
C GLN A 2 -1.25 17.95 11.07
N ARG A 3 -0.76 17.33 12.14
CA ARG A 3 0.26 16.27 12.07
C ARG A 3 -0.39 14.91 12.07
N VAL A 4 0.19 14.00 11.31
CA VAL A 4 -0.13 12.57 11.36
C VAL A 4 0.46 12.00 12.65
N LYS A 5 -0.30 11.14 13.35
CA LYS A 5 0.20 10.36 14.50
C LYS A 5 0.48 8.95 14.09
N ILE A 6 1.63 8.44 14.51
CA ILE A 6 2.11 7.10 14.16
C ILE A 6 2.61 6.35 15.39
N LYS A 7 2.70 5.02 15.25
CA LYS A 7 3.53 4.14 16.09
C LYS A 7 4.52 3.42 15.20
N LEU A 8 5.69 3.10 15.74
CA LEU A 8 6.76 2.40 15.03
C LEU A 8 7.20 1.17 15.81
N ALA A 9 7.49 0.08 15.10
CA ALA A 9 8.15 -1.09 15.65
C ALA A 9 9.07 -1.69 14.58
N ALA A 10 10.21 -2.24 14.99
CA ALA A 10 11.08 -2.99 14.09
C ALA A 10 11.84 -4.06 14.88
N GLY A 11 12.27 -5.10 14.18
CA GLY A 11 13.02 -6.18 14.75
C GLY A 11 13.63 -7.06 13.68
N THR A 12 14.66 -7.80 14.07
CA THR A 12 15.35 -8.77 13.21
C THR A 12 15.67 -10.04 13.99
N HIS A 13 15.74 -11.16 13.30
CA HIS A 13 16.13 -12.46 13.85
C HIS A 13 17.02 -13.21 12.85
N VAL A 14 18.03 -13.90 13.35
CA VAL A 14 18.98 -14.66 12.51
C VAL A 14 18.36 -15.87 11.81
N GLY A 15 17.13 -16.22 12.16
CA GLY A 15 16.48 -17.47 11.73
C GLY A 15 16.90 -18.65 12.59
N LEU A 16 16.57 -19.88 12.12
CA LEU A 16 16.91 -21.12 12.82
C LEU A 16 18.07 -21.87 12.18
N ILE A 17 18.42 -21.54 10.94
CA ILE A 17 19.42 -22.25 10.13
C ILE A 17 20.68 -21.42 9.88
N ARG A 18 20.55 -20.12 9.65
CA ARG A 18 21.67 -19.23 9.40
C ARG A 18 22.52 -19.05 10.67
N LYS A 19 23.83 -18.84 10.52
CA LYS A 19 24.74 -18.56 11.62
C LYS A 19 24.92 -17.08 11.89
N ASN A 20 24.88 -16.28 10.83
CA ASN A 20 25.02 -14.84 10.88
C ASN A 20 23.73 -14.18 10.40
N ASN A 21 23.49 -12.99 10.87
CA ASN A 21 22.42 -12.14 10.37
C ASN A 21 23.03 -11.17 9.37
N GLU A 22 22.70 -11.34 8.08
CA GLU A 22 23.14 -10.48 6.98
C GLU A 22 22.10 -9.38 6.69
N ASP A 23 20.91 -9.50 7.27
CA ASP A 23 19.90 -8.42 7.25
C ASP A 23 20.36 -7.24 8.09
N ASN A 24 19.99 -6.05 7.65
CA ASN A 24 20.16 -4.83 8.42
C ASN A 24 18.93 -3.92 8.27
N PHE A 25 18.67 -3.11 9.28
CA PHE A 25 17.59 -2.15 9.22
C PHE A 25 17.89 -0.89 10.03
N ILE A 26 17.24 0.20 9.68
CA ILE A 26 17.20 1.41 10.50
C ILE A 26 15.79 1.97 10.56
N VAL A 27 15.51 2.61 11.69
CA VAL A 27 14.34 3.44 11.91
C VAL A 27 14.80 4.80 12.41
N ASN A 28 14.23 5.86 11.86
CA ASN A 28 14.36 7.20 12.42
C ASN A 28 12.95 7.74 12.67
N LYS A 29 12.61 8.01 13.92
CA LYS A 29 11.28 8.48 14.34
C LYS A 29 11.05 9.96 14.07
N ASP A 30 12.13 10.76 14.02
CA ASP A 30 12.09 12.20 13.75
C ASP A 30 13.37 12.65 13.04
N LEU A 31 13.29 12.86 11.74
CA LEU A 31 14.40 13.30 10.90
C LEU A 31 14.85 14.75 11.18
N VAL A 32 14.08 15.53 11.96
CA VAL A 32 14.55 16.84 12.45
C VAL A 32 15.56 16.65 13.57
N GLN A 33 15.28 15.72 14.49
CA GLN A 33 16.13 15.41 15.64
C GLN A 33 17.23 14.41 15.34
N MET A 34 17.17 13.76 14.17
CA MET A 34 18.12 12.71 13.76
C MET A 34 18.18 11.54 14.77
N GLU A 35 17.03 11.13 15.29
CA GLU A 35 16.92 10.03 16.25
C GLU A 35 16.87 8.67 15.54
N TRP A 36 18.05 8.07 15.38
CA TRP A 36 18.27 6.78 14.72
C TRP A 36 18.16 5.61 15.71
N LEU A 37 16.95 5.33 16.17
CA LEU A 37 16.65 4.22 17.06
C LEU A 37 15.20 3.80 16.92
N VAL A 38 14.93 2.53 17.21
CA VAL A 38 13.56 2.02 17.27
C VAL A 38 12.91 2.53 18.56
N PRO A 39 11.83 3.31 18.47
CA PRO A 39 11.13 3.78 19.66
C PRO A 39 10.39 2.62 20.35
N SER A 40 9.87 2.88 21.59
CA SER A 40 8.94 1.95 22.21
C SER A 40 7.71 1.76 21.33
N PRO A 41 7.25 0.51 21.08
CA PRO A 41 6.05 0.27 20.26
C PRO A 41 4.78 0.93 20.79
N SER A 42 4.73 1.26 22.10
CA SER A 42 3.62 1.99 22.72
C SER A 42 3.74 3.51 22.57
N GLU A 43 4.87 4.06 22.08
CA GLU A 43 5.07 5.49 21.90
C GLU A 43 4.26 6.00 20.72
N GLU A 44 3.33 6.94 20.99
CA GLU A 44 2.63 7.69 19.95
C GLU A 44 3.47 8.90 19.53
N ILE A 45 3.82 8.95 18.26
CA ILE A 45 4.72 9.94 17.70
C ILE A 45 3.91 10.91 16.83
N ASP A 46 3.97 12.19 17.14
CA ASP A 46 3.50 13.23 16.22
C ASP A 46 4.57 13.41 15.12
N LEU A 47 4.24 13.07 13.89
CA LEU A 47 5.16 13.12 12.78
C LEU A 47 5.76 14.52 12.59
N GLY A 48 7.09 14.63 12.68
CA GLY A 48 7.82 15.88 12.56
C GLY A 48 7.78 16.49 11.14
N ASP A 49 8.28 17.73 11.03
CA ASP A 49 8.25 18.47 9.76
C ASP A 49 9.07 17.81 8.61
N LEU A 50 10.02 16.95 8.94
CA LEU A 50 10.78 16.14 7.98
C LEU A 50 10.37 14.67 7.99
N GLY A 51 9.37 14.30 8.79
CA GLY A 51 8.83 12.95 8.83
C GLY A 51 9.72 11.93 9.54
N CYS A 52 9.48 10.66 9.24
CA CYS A 52 10.21 9.51 9.75
C CYS A 52 10.65 8.59 8.61
N LEU A 53 11.59 7.69 8.90
CA LEU A 53 12.19 6.79 7.92
C LEU A 53 12.24 5.36 8.45
N LEU A 54 11.90 4.40 7.59
CA LEU A 54 12.09 2.97 7.80
C LEU A 54 12.90 2.41 6.62
N VAL A 55 13.88 1.56 6.90
CA VAL A 55 14.68 0.89 5.89
C VAL A 55 14.96 -0.54 6.31
N VAL A 56 14.85 -1.47 5.37
CA VAL A 56 15.28 -2.87 5.49
C VAL A 56 16.22 -3.16 4.32
N ALA A 57 17.33 -3.81 4.60
CA ALA A 57 18.32 -4.25 3.62
C ALA A 57 18.71 -5.71 3.94
N ASP A 58 18.54 -6.59 2.97
CA ASP A 58 18.83 -8.01 3.04
C ASP A 58 20.16 -8.27 2.31
N GLY A 59 21.17 -8.65 3.07
CA GLY A 59 22.51 -8.83 2.58
C GLY A 59 22.72 -10.20 1.97
N MET A 60 23.38 -10.25 0.83
CA MET A 60 23.71 -11.48 0.12
C MET A 60 25.19 -11.54 -0.25
N GLY A 61 25.79 -12.74 -0.17
CA GLY A 61 27.20 -12.94 -0.54
C GLY A 61 27.81 -14.17 0.09
N GLY A 62 29.11 -14.40 -0.18
CA GLY A 62 29.89 -15.43 0.51
C GLY A 62 30.14 -15.06 1.97
N VAL A 63 30.88 -15.92 2.70
CA VAL A 63 31.11 -15.82 4.16
C VAL A 63 31.33 -14.37 4.64
N ASN A 64 30.33 -13.81 5.35
CA ASN A 64 30.29 -12.46 5.94
C ASN A 64 30.24 -11.29 4.96
N ALA A 65 30.05 -11.50 3.68
CA ALA A 65 30.04 -10.41 2.69
C ALA A 65 28.70 -9.69 2.60
N GLY A 66 27.60 -10.40 2.80
CA GLY A 66 26.24 -9.83 2.81
C GLY A 66 26.02 -8.82 3.95
N GLU A 67 26.49 -9.15 5.17
CA GLU A 67 26.44 -8.25 6.33
C GLU A 67 27.15 -6.92 6.06
N VAL A 68 28.29 -6.96 5.35
CA VAL A 68 29.02 -5.73 4.98
C VAL A 68 28.24 -4.92 3.95
N ALA A 69 27.65 -5.56 2.97
CA ALA A 69 26.87 -4.88 1.93
C ALA A 69 25.63 -4.19 2.50
N SER A 70 24.85 -4.89 3.33
CA SER A 70 23.66 -4.32 3.97
C SER A 70 24.03 -3.16 4.91
N ALA A 71 25.14 -3.29 5.67
CA ALA A 71 25.63 -2.22 6.54
C ALA A 71 26.06 -0.96 5.75
N ILE A 72 26.75 -1.12 4.60
CA ILE A 72 27.14 0.00 3.73
C ILE A 72 25.88 0.69 3.15
N ALA A 73 24.87 -0.07 2.75
CA ALA A 73 23.61 0.49 2.25
C ALA A 73 22.93 1.35 3.32
N ILE A 74 22.79 0.83 4.53
CA ILE A 74 22.20 1.52 5.68
C ILE A 74 22.98 2.79 6.04
N ASP A 75 24.31 2.70 6.16
CA ASP A 75 25.20 3.85 6.46
C ASP A 75 25.07 4.96 5.39
N THR A 76 24.99 4.56 4.11
CA THR A 76 24.81 5.53 3.01
C THR A 76 23.47 6.24 3.10
N VAL A 77 22.39 5.53 3.39
CA VAL A 77 21.06 6.13 3.61
C VAL A 77 21.14 7.10 4.80
N GLN A 78 21.68 6.67 5.93
CA GLN A 78 21.77 7.48 7.14
C GLN A 78 22.55 8.78 6.92
N LYS A 79 23.67 8.73 6.18
CA LYS A 79 24.49 9.91 5.83
C LYS A 79 23.78 10.84 4.83
N SER A 80 22.91 10.32 3.98
CA SER A 80 22.18 11.10 2.97
C SER A 80 20.98 11.84 3.54
N PHE A 81 20.32 11.27 4.55
CA PHE A 81 19.10 11.81 5.15
C PHE A 81 19.42 12.88 6.23
N THR A 82 20.10 13.94 5.83
CA THR A 82 20.35 15.10 6.71
C THR A 82 19.21 16.12 6.63
N PRO A 83 18.94 16.88 7.72
CA PRO A 83 17.89 17.89 7.70
C PRO A 83 18.04 18.93 6.58
N ASP A 84 19.26 19.29 6.22
CA ASP A 84 19.53 20.27 5.15
C ASP A 84 19.19 19.70 3.78
N ASN A 85 19.57 18.46 3.48
CA ASN A 85 19.22 17.78 2.25
C ASN A 85 17.69 17.69 2.12
N LEU A 86 17.02 17.21 3.17
CA LEU A 86 15.58 16.96 3.15
C LEU A 86 14.77 18.26 3.01
N LYS A 87 15.15 19.34 3.72
CA LYS A 87 14.49 20.64 3.59
C LYS A 87 14.58 21.21 2.17
N SER A 88 15.66 20.94 1.45
CA SER A 88 15.86 21.41 0.07
C SER A 88 14.89 20.78 -0.94
N LEU A 89 14.32 19.61 -0.61
CA LEU A 89 13.39 18.88 -1.46
C LEU A 89 11.97 19.44 -1.35
N LEU A 90 11.59 19.97 -0.17
CA LEU A 90 10.23 20.37 0.14
C LEU A 90 9.90 21.72 -0.51
N VAL A 91 8.98 21.70 -1.47
CA VAL A 91 8.58 22.90 -2.25
C VAL A 91 7.12 23.23 -1.93
N ARG A 92 6.89 24.30 -1.17
CA ARG A 92 5.53 24.68 -0.78
C ARG A 92 4.66 25.00 -2.00
N GLY A 93 3.53 24.30 -2.11
CA GLY A 93 2.49 24.59 -3.11
C GLY A 93 2.69 23.97 -4.49
N GLU A 94 3.75 23.19 -4.71
CA GLU A 94 4.04 22.51 -5.99
C GLU A 94 4.23 21.01 -5.79
N THR A 95 3.14 20.28 -5.52
CA THR A 95 3.17 18.87 -5.12
C THR A 95 3.89 17.97 -6.14
N GLU A 96 3.61 18.09 -7.44
CA GLU A 96 4.24 17.25 -8.46
C GLU A 96 5.76 17.49 -8.56
N LYS A 97 6.19 18.73 -8.42
CA LYS A 97 7.61 19.08 -8.45
C LYS A 97 8.33 18.63 -7.19
N GLU A 98 7.65 18.67 -6.04
CA GLU A 98 8.16 18.16 -4.79
C GLU A 98 8.32 16.64 -4.88
N GLU A 99 7.29 15.90 -5.34
CA GLU A 99 7.35 14.45 -5.52
C GLU A 99 8.48 14.03 -6.45
N LYS A 100 8.66 14.73 -7.58
CA LYS A 100 9.75 14.44 -8.50
C LYS A 100 11.13 14.67 -7.89
N LYS A 101 11.32 15.73 -7.12
CA LYS A 101 12.58 15.97 -6.39
C LYS A 101 12.85 14.88 -5.35
N ILE A 102 11.80 14.44 -4.64
CA ILE A 102 11.90 13.35 -3.66
C ILE A 102 12.27 12.04 -4.35
N GLU A 103 11.62 11.71 -5.47
CA GLU A 103 11.96 10.54 -6.28
C GLU A 103 13.44 10.58 -6.71
N ASP A 104 13.87 11.68 -7.32
CA ASP A 104 15.23 11.85 -7.81
C ASP A 104 16.26 11.73 -6.67
N PHE A 105 15.95 12.28 -5.51
CA PHE A 105 16.77 12.15 -4.30
C PHE A 105 16.86 10.69 -3.83
N LEU A 106 15.73 10.02 -3.63
CA LEU A 106 15.69 8.64 -3.14
C LEU A 106 16.42 7.70 -4.09
N VAL A 107 16.17 7.81 -5.39
CA VAL A 107 16.87 7.06 -6.44
C VAL A 107 18.38 7.33 -6.38
N SER A 108 18.79 8.59 -6.16
CA SER A 108 20.21 8.95 -6.06
C SER A 108 20.90 8.33 -4.83
N VAL A 109 20.18 8.24 -3.70
CA VAL A 109 20.67 7.61 -2.46
C VAL A 109 20.91 6.12 -2.70
N ILE A 110 19.98 5.41 -3.34
CA ILE A 110 20.15 3.98 -3.66
C ILE A 110 21.33 3.76 -4.60
N LYS A 111 21.47 4.60 -5.63
CA LYS A 111 22.63 4.52 -6.55
C LYS A 111 23.95 4.83 -5.88
N ALA A 112 23.95 5.73 -4.90
CA ALA A 112 25.15 6.02 -4.11
C ALA A 112 25.53 4.81 -3.22
N ALA A 113 24.55 4.15 -2.62
CA ALA A 113 24.77 2.92 -1.85
C ALA A 113 25.35 1.81 -2.72
N ASP A 114 24.78 1.58 -3.92
CA ASP A 114 25.31 0.64 -4.91
C ASP A 114 26.80 0.90 -5.23
N LEU A 115 27.14 2.16 -5.54
CA LEU A 115 28.53 2.54 -5.83
C LEU A 115 29.47 2.32 -4.64
N ASN A 116 29.01 2.59 -3.43
CA ASN A 116 29.79 2.40 -2.22
C ASN A 116 30.08 0.90 -1.97
N ILE A 117 29.08 0.04 -2.18
CA ILE A 117 29.23 -1.42 -2.07
C ILE A 117 30.20 -1.94 -3.14
N LEU A 118 30.02 -1.53 -4.40
CA LEU A 118 30.91 -1.92 -5.50
C LEU A 118 32.37 -1.49 -5.25
N ASN A 119 32.59 -0.32 -4.67
CA ASN A 119 33.93 0.17 -4.37
C ASN A 119 34.55 -0.63 -3.21
N ALA A 120 33.82 -0.87 -2.13
CA ALA A 120 34.29 -1.70 -1.01
C ALA A 120 34.65 -3.11 -1.47
N GLY A 121 33.86 -3.74 -2.36
CA GLY A 121 34.17 -5.05 -2.93
C GLY A 121 35.38 -5.09 -3.86
N LYS A 122 35.86 -3.94 -4.36
CA LYS A 122 37.11 -3.85 -5.13
C LYS A 122 38.35 -3.73 -4.22
N ASP A 123 38.17 -3.06 -3.05
CA ASP A 123 39.25 -2.77 -2.13
C ASP A 123 39.64 -4.00 -1.28
N ASP A 124 38.65 -4.92 -1.05
CA ASP A 124 38.87 -6.15 -0.30
C ASP A 124 38.31 -7.37 -1.06
N SER A 125 39.20 -8.29 -1.40
CA SER A 125 38.84 -9.53 -2.11
C SER A 125 37.92 -10.46 -1.30
N SER A 126 37.86 -10.33 0.02
CA SER A 126 36.96 -11.10 0.89
C SER A 126 35.52 -10.67 0.77
N THR A 127 35.25 -9.45 0.28
CA THR A 127 33.95 -8.87 0.08
C THR A 127 33.54 -8.79 -1.40
N GLN A 128 34.36 -9.36 -2.27
CA GLN A 128 34.09 -9.37 -3.72
C GLN A 128 32.80 -10.14 -4.04
N GLY A 129 31.90 -9.50 -4.79
CA GLY A 129 30.61 -10.09 -5.16
C GLY A 129 29.55 -10.01 -4.07
N MET A 130 29.78 -9.25 -3.01
CA MET A 130 28.75 -8.92 -2.03
C MET A 130 27.66 -8.04 -2.65
N GLY A 131 26.45 -8.20 -2.19
CA GLY A 131 25.31 -7.40 -2.59
C GLY A 131 24.27 -7.28 -1.48
N THR A 132 23.28 -6.48 -1.70
CA THR A 132 22.14 -6.36 -0.79
C THR A 132 20.91 -5.91 -1.55
N THR A 133 19.73 -6.33 -1.08
CA THR A 133 18.50 -5.66 -1.41
C THR A 133 18.37 -4.38 -0.61
N ILE A 134 17.39 -3.57 -0.93
CA ILE A 134 16.94 -2.47 -0.08
C ILE A 134 15.47 -2.15 -0.34
N VAL A 135 14.71 -1.93 0.72
CA VAL A 135 13.41 -1.27 0.70
C VAL A 135 13.41 -0.15 1.74
N LEU A 136 13.06 1.04 1.29
CA LEU A 136 13.06 2.26 2.08
C LEU A 136 11.71 2.95 1.97
N THR A 137 11.18 3.41 3.10
CA THR A 137 9.96 4.22 3.14
C THR A 137 10.19 5.49 3.96
N TRP A 138 10.13 6.64 3.28
CA TRP A 138 10.13 7.94 3.92
C TRP A 138 8.71 8.44 4.05
N ILE A 139 8.27 8.63 5.29
CA ILE A 139 6.91 9.09 5.63
C ILE A 139 6.99 10.56 6.01
N ILE A 140 6.31 11.41 5.26
CA ILE A 140 6.24 12.85 5.51
C ILE A 140 4.85 13.39 5.18
N ASN A 141 4.33 14.26 6.03
CA ASN A 141 2.97 14.76 5.94
C ASN A 141 1.94 13.60 5.97
N ASP A 142 1.19 13.43 4.90
CA ASP A 142 0.17 12.39 4.67
C ASP A 142 0.58 11.38 3.59
N LYS A 143 1.90 11.28 3.29
CA LYS A 143 2.42 10.42 2.22
C LYS A 143 3.56 9.53 2.67
N ALA A 144 3.60 8.35 2.10
CA ALA A 144 4.74 7.45 2.14
C ALA A 144 5.41 7.43 0.76
N TYR A 145 6.71 7.74 0.72
CA TYR A 145 7.55 7.66 -0.46
C TYR A 145 8.41 6.40 -0.35
N ILE A 146 8.15 5.44 -1.21
CA ILE A 146 8.73 4.11 -1.18
C ILE A 146 9.71 3.96 -2.34
N VAL A 147 10.94 3.51 -2.07
CA VAL A 147 11.94 3.15 -3.08
C VAL A 147 12.52 1.79 -2.72
N TRP A 148 12.72 0.92 -3.72
CA TRP A 148 13.27 -0.41 -3.47
C TRP A 148 14.11 -0.90 -4.65
N CYS A 149 15.03 -1.82 -4.35
CA CYS A 149 15.80 -2.58 -5.31
C CYS A 149 16.09 -3.97 -4.72
N GLY A 150 15.50 -5.01 -5.31
CA GLY A 150 15.51 -6.38 -4.81
C GLY A 150 14.11 -6.92 -4.61
N ASP A 151 13.98 -7.93 -3.77
CA ASP A 151 12.76 -8.65 -3.43
C ASP A 151 12.32 -8.50 -1.97
N SER A 152 13.05 -7.70 -1.17
CA SER A 152 12.50 -7.16 0.07
C SER A 152 11.27 -6.31 -0.22
N ARG A 153 10.22 -6.47 0.59
CA ARG A 153 8.89 -5.96 0.26
C ARG A 153 8.42 -4.82 1.18
N CYS A 154 7.56 -3.98 0.60
CA CYS A 154 6.72 -3.03 1.33
C CYS A 154 5.26 -3.35 1.08
N TYR A 155 4.50 -3.52 2.17
CA TYR A 155 3.06 -3.69 2.17
C TYR A 155 2.37 -2.54 2.91
N VAL A 156 1.10 -2.33 2.60
CA VAL A 156 0.17 -1.60 3.46
C VAL A 156 -0.99 -2.53 3.82
N PHE A 157 -1.30 -2.59 5.09
CA PHE A 157 -2.48 -3.25 5.64
C PHE A 157 -3.42 -2.21 6.24
N ASN A 158 -4.72 -2.38 6.00
CA ASN A 158 -5.76 -1.60 6.66
C ASN A 158 -6.91 -2.54 6.99
N PRO A 159 -7.45 -2.55 8.23
CA PRO A 159 -8.52 -3.47 8.63
C PRO A 159 -9.77 -3.40 7.76
N GLN A 160 -10.00 -2.27 7.09
CA GLN A 160 -11.17 -2.06 6.23
C GLN A 160 -10.96 -2.52 4.79
N SER A 161 -9.73 -2.51 4.28
CA SER A 161 -9.40 -2.79 2.87
C SER A 161 -8.45 -3.98 2.66
N GLY A 162 -7.96 -4.60 3.75
CA GLY A 162 -7.01 -5.71 3.69
C GLY A 162 -5.59 -5.26 3.38
N ILE A 163 -4.78 -6.19 2.85
CA ILE A 163 -3.37 -5.96 2.51
C ILE A 163 -3.21 -5.60 1.03
N CYS A 164 -2.24 -4.73 0.74
CA CYS A 164 -1.80 -4.42 -0.60
C CYS A 164 -0.27 -4.35 -0.63
N ARG A 165 0.36 -5.06 -1.56
CA ARG A 165 1.80 -4.96 -1.79
C ARG A 165 2.11 -3.67 -2.56
N LEU A 166 2.93 -2.80 -1.99
CA LEU A 166 3.33 -1.52 -2.57
C LEU A 166 4.60 -1.63 -3.41
N SER A 167 5.50 -2.56 -3.10
CA SER A 167 6.66 -2.90 -3.91
C SER A 167 6.36 -4.07 -4.84
N LYS A 168 7.17 -4.22 -5.89
CA LYS A 168 7.15 -5.34 -6.81
C LYS A 168 8.53 -5.97 -6.85
N ASP A 169 8.61 -7.28 -6.64
CA ASP A 169 9.89 -7.97 -6.53
C ASP A 169 10.72 -7.87 -7.81
N HIS A 170 11.99 -7.60 -7.67
CA HIS A 170 12.96 -7.73 -8.74
C HIS A 170 13.53 -9.15 -8.73
N SER A 171 12.70 -10.12 -9.06
CA SER A 171 13.04 -11.54 -9.07
C SER A 171 12.67 -12.20 -10.40
N PHE A 172 13.35 -13.29 -10.71
CA PHE A 172 13.09 -14.08 -11.92
C PHE A 172 11.65 -14.60 -11.96
N VAL A 173 11.13 -15.06 -10.83
CA VAL A 173 9.75 -15.57 -10.75
C VAL A 173 8.73 -14.46 -10.97
N GLN A 174 8.99 -13.25 -10.48
CA GLN A 174 8.12 -12.10 -10.73
C GLN A 174 8.10 -11.74 -12.23
N GLU A 175 9.23 -11.84 -12.92
CA GLU A 175 9.27 -11.62 -14.37
C GLU A 175 8.46 -12.68 -15.13
N LEU A 176 8.46 -13.94 -14.68
CA LEU A 176 7.62 -15.00 -15.26
C LEU A 176 6.13 -14.73 -15.02
N VAL A 177 5.76 -14.25 -13.83
CA VAL A 177 4.38 -13.86 -13.51
C VAL A 177 3.93 -12.70 -14.42
N ASP A 178 4.76 -11.69 -14.60
CA ASP A 178 4.46 -10.53 -15.46
C ASP A 178 4.27 -10.92 -16.93
N GLN A 179 4.98 -11.95 -17.38
CA GLN A 179 4.85 -12.48 -18.73
C GLN A 179 3.69 -13.47 -18.89
N GLY A 180 2.92 -13.74 -17.82
CA GLY A 180 1.84 -14.73 -17.81
C GLY A 180 2.32 -16.18 -17.98
N LYS A 181 3.58 -16.46 -17.65
CA LYS A 181 4.21 -17.80 -17.74
C LYS A 181 4.15 -18.57 -16.42
N LEU A 182 3.85 -17.88 -15.33
CA LEU A 182 3.74 -18.45 -14.00
C LEU A 182 2.58 -17.75 -13.27
N ASP A 183 1.73 -18.52 -12.59
CA ASP A 183 0.71 -17.97 -11.72
C ASP A 183 1.35 -17.44 -10.43
N ALA A 184 0.89 -16.30 -9.92
CA ALA A 184 1.46 -15.65 -8.75
C ALA A 184 1.49 -16.57 -7.50
N GLU A 185 0.45 -17.41 -7.33
CA GLU A 185 0.34 -18.38 -6.24
C GLU A 185 1.46 -19.44 -6.25
N ASN A 186 2.03 -19.73 -7.42
CA ASN A 186 3.08 -20.72 -7.60
C ASN A 186 4.50 -20.11 -7.51
N ALA A 187 4.62 -18.78 -7.39
CA ALA A 187 5.91 -18.09 -7.41
C ALA A 187 6.79 -18.48 -6.21
N ILE A 188 6.23 -18.55 -5.01
CA ILE A 188 6.97 -18.89 -3.77
C ILE A 188 7.55 -20.31 -3.83
N SER A 189 6.80 -21.28 -4.35
CA SER A 189 7.21 -22.68 -4.43
C SER A 189 8.09 -23.00 -5.66
N HIS A 190 8.36 -22.02 -6.51
CA HIS A 190 9.14 -22.23 -7.74
C HIS A 190 10.63 -22.50 -7.43
N PRO A 191 11.31 -23.45 -8.07
CA PRO A 191 12.73 -23.76 -7.82
C PRO A 191 13.71 -22.59 -7.97
N CYS A 192 13.31 -21.56 -8.70
CA CYS A 192 14.08 -20.32 -8.91
C CYS A 192 13.50 -19.12 -8.14
N SER A 193 12.74 -19.33 -7.05
CA SER A 193 12.13 -18.25 -6.27
C SER A 193 13.17 -17.27 -5.68
N ASN A 194 14.37 -17.78 -5.36
CA ASN A 194 15.45 -16.98 -4.74
C ASN A 194 16.34 -16.26 -5.78
N ILE A 195 16.02 -16.31 -7.09
CA ILE A 195 16.84 -15.62 -8.09
C ILE A 195 16.39 -14.17 -8.20
N ILE A 196 17.23 -13.26 -7.67
CA ILE A 196 17.04 -11.82 -7.75
C ILE A 196 17.59 -11.30 -9.09
N THR A 197 16.89 -10.38 -9.74
CA THR A 197 17.28 -9.79 -11.02
C THR A 197 17.83 -8.38 -10.89
N ARG A 198 17.63 -7.73 -9.73
CA ARG A 198 18.20 -6.42 -9.40
C ARG A 198 18.55 -6.37 -7.91
N CYS A 199 19.76 -5.91 -7.61
CA CYS A 199 20.23 -5.65 -6.26
C CYS A 199 21.29 -4.55 -6.27
N LEU A 200 21.78 -4.16 -5.11
CA LEU A 200 22.92 -3.27 -4.96
C LEU A 200 24.20 -4.11 -4.87
N GLY A 201 25.30 -3.61 -5.44
CA GLY A 201 26.62 -4.24 -5.37
C GLY A 201 26.89 -5.27 -6.48
N ASP A 202 25.96 -5.52 -7.40
CA ASP A 202 26.21 -6.39 -8.54
C ASP A 202 27.00 -5.65 -9.63
N PRO A 203 28.23 -6.09 -9.95
CA PRO A 203 29.05 -5.45 -10.97
C PRO A 203 28.54 -5.66 -12.40
N SER A 204 27.68 -6.65 -12.64
CA SER A 204 27.13 -6.98 -13.96
C SER A 204 25.92 -6.13 -14.31
N THR A 205 25.15 -5.72 -13.32
CA THR A 205 24.01 -4.83 -13.44
C THR A 205 24.20 -3.63 -12.51
N ARG A 206 23.61 -2.48 -12.85
CA ARG A 206 23.54 -1.35 -11.91
C ARG A 206 22.22 -1.38 -11.19
N ALA A 207 22.20 -0.92 -9.95
CA ALA A 207 20.97 -0.76 -9.20
C ALA A 207 19.98 0.14 -9.96
N ILE A 208 18.85 -0.44 -10.33
CA ILE A 208 17.72 0.24 -10.97
C ILE A 208 16.56 0.16 -9.99
N PRO A 209 16.45 1.11 -9.05
CA PRO A 209 15.38 1.11 -8.09
C PRO A 209 14.06 1.53 -8.73
N ASP A 210 12.98 0.94 -8.25
CA ASP A 210 11.62 1.40 -8.51
C ASP A 210 11.15 2.33 -7.39
N PHE A 211 10.16 3.17 -7.69
CA PHE A 211 9.63 4.19 -6.79
C PHE A 211 8.10 4.21 -6.80
N ARG A 212 7.49 4.47 -5.65
CA ARG A 212 6.05 4.64 -5.49
C ARG A 212 5.72 5.68 -4.42
N VAL A 213 4.63 6.41 -4.64
CA VAL A 213 4.01 7.28 -3.63
C VAL A 213 2.70 6.64 -3.18
N TYR A 214 2.46 6.62 -1.87
CA TYR A 214 1.21 6.15 -1.27
C TYR A 214 0.64 7.23 -0.34
N ASN A 215 -0.66 7.53 -0.48
CA ASN A 215 -1.36 8.46 0.41
C ASN A 215 -1.87 7.69 1.63
N LEU A 216 -1.37 8.05 2.81
CA LEU A 216 -1.68 7.39 4.07
C LEU A 216 -3.13 7.63 4.50
N LYS A 217 -3.75 6.58 5.01
CA LYS A 217 -5.10 6.58 5.59
C LYS A 217 -5.06 6.26 7.08
N ASN A 218 -6.12 6.62 7.78
CA ASN A 218 -6.30 6.21 9.18
C ASN A 218 -6.36 4.68 9.28
N GLY A 219 -5.64 4.14 10.25
CA GLY A 219 -5.55 2.69 10.45
C GLY A 219 -4.62 1.94 9.50
N ASP A 220 -3.95 2.64 8.58
CA ASP A 220 -2.93 2.00 7.74
C ASP A 220 -1.76 1.54 8.59
N THR A 221 -1.28 0.33 8.33
CA THR A 221 -0.01 -0.19 8.83
C THR A 221 0.88 -0.54 7.66
N LEU A 222 1.97 0.22 7.50
CA LEU A 222 3.03 -0.12 6.55
C LEU A 222 3.92 -1.20 7.16
N LEU A 223 4.26 -2.22 6.38
CA LEU A 223 5.19 -3.30 6.71
C LEU A 223 6.29 -3.33 5.67
N LEU A 224 7.54 -3.14 6.11
CA LEU A 224 8.73 -3.45 5.33
C LEU A 224 9.32 -4.76 5.86
N CYS A 225 9.70 -5.67 4.98
CA CYS A 225 10.30 -6.94 5.39
C CYS A 225 11.34 -7.46 4.39
N SER A 226 12.30 -8.26 4.89
CA SER A 226 13.15 -9.12 4.05
C SER A 226 12.38 -10.34 3.56
N ASP A 227 12.97 -11.08 2.62
CA ASP A 227 12.39 -12.30 2.04
C ASP A 227 12.25 -13.43 3.07
N GLY A 228 13.03 -13.40 4.17
CA GLY A 228 12.86 -14.31 5.29
C GLY A 228 11.49 -14.29 5.96
N LEU A 229 10.71 -13.20 5.80
CA LEU A 229 9.28 -13.20 6.12
C LEU A 229 8.45 -13.62 4.91
N CYS A 230 8.47 -12.86 3.84
CA CYS A 230 7.54 -12.99 2.73
C CYS A 230 7.89 -14.13 1.74
N GLY A 231 9.02 -14.77 1.89
CA GLY A 231 9.41 -16.01 1.22
C GLY A 231 8.97 -17.27 1.96
N LEU A 232 8.65 -17.16 3.25
CA LEU A 232 8.20 -18.27 4.10
C LEU A 232 6.69 -18.19 4.39
N CYS A 233 6.20 -17.02 4.77
CA CYS A 233 4.80 -16.78 5.07
C CYS A 233 4.03 -16.32 3.84
N GLN A 234 2.86 -16.92 3.60
CA GLN A 234 1.93 -16.47 2.57
C GLN A 234 1.28 -15.14 2.98
N ASP A 235 0.81 -14.36 2.00
CA ASP A 235 0.16 -13.08 2.27
C ASP A 235 -1.04 -13.24 3.23
N ASP A 236 -1.80 -14.36 3.16
CA ASP A 236 -2.92 -14.65 4.06
C ASP A 236 -2.49 -14.81 5.53
N GLU A 237 -1.33 -15.41 5.80
CA GLU A 237 -0.77 -15.56 7.14
C GLU A 237 -0.31 -14.20 7.69
N ILE A 238 0.33 -13.39 6.83
CA ILE A 238 0.71 -12.01 7.17
C ILE A 238 -0.53 -11.18 7.50
N ILE A 239 -1.60 -11.28 6.70
CA ILE A 239 -2.89 -10.62 6.95
C ILE A 239 -3.45 -11.01 8.30
N GLN A 240 -3.49 -12.31 8.61
CA GLN A 240 -4.03 -12.81 9.86
C GLN A 240 -3.30 -12.22 11.07
N VAL A 241 -1.97 -12.18 11.05
CA VAL A 241 -1.18 -11.59 12.12
C VAL A 241 -1.43 -10.09 12.23
N MET A 242 -1.45 -9.37 11.10
CA MET A 242 -1.66 -7.91 11.11
C MET A 242 -3.06 -7.52 11.59
N ASP A 243 -4.08 -8.33 11.31
CA ASP A 243 -5.45 -8.12 11.77
C ASP A 243 -5.60 -8.42 13.28
N GLU A 244 -5.02 -9.53 13.75
CA GLU A 244 -5.06 -9.92 15.16
C GLU A 244 -4.35 -8.90 16.06
N TYR A 245 -3.24 -8.33 15.59
CA TYR A 245 -2.38 -7.39 16.35
C TYR A 245 -2.47 -5.95 15.89
N GLN A 246 -3.57 -5.52 15.26
CA GLN A 246 -3.74 -4.17 14.72
C GLN A 246 -3.55 -3.05 15.75
N ASP A 247 -3.88 -3.30 17.02
CA ASP A 247 -3.75 -2.34 18.12
C ASP A 247 -2.41 -2.45 18.88
N ASP A 248 -1.67 -3.55 18.69
CA ASP A 248 -0.35 -3.82 19.29
C ASP A 248 0.72 -4.05 18.23
N ILE A 249 1.31 -2.95 17.74
CA ILE A 249 2.34 -3.01 16.70
C ILE A 249 3.62 -3.76 17.16
N GLY A 250 3.88 -3.79 18.46
CA GLY A 250 5.00 -4.55 19.04
C GLY A 250 4.74 -6.05 18.98
N GLY A 251 3.56 -6.46 19.43
CA GLY A 251 3.08 -7.84 19.31
C GLY A 251 2.99 -8.29 17.85
N CYS A 252 2.54 -7.41 16.95
CA CYS A 252 2.52 -7.66 15.50
C CYS A 252 3.92 -7.99 14.97
N ARG A 253 4.92 -7.16 15.27
CA ARG A 253 6.33 -7.41 14.91
C ARG A 253 6.80 -8.79 15.40
N ASP A 254 6.57 -9.09 16.67
CA ASP A 254 7.06 -10.32 17.29
C ASP A 254 6.38 -11.56 16.68
N LYS A 255 5.09 -11.46 16.40
CA LYS A 255 4.31 -12.54 15.78
C LYS A 255 4.63 -12.76 14.30
N LEU A 256 4.92 -11.73 13.54
CA LEU A 256 5.41 -11.88 12.16
C LEU A 256 6.74 -12.62 12.12
N ILE A 257 7.69 -12.28 13.02
CA ILE A 257 8.96 -12.99 13.13
C ILE A 257 8.71 -14.45 13.59
N GLU A 258 7.86 -14.68 14.60
CA GLU A 258 7.53 -16.02 15.09
C GLU A 258 6.88 -16.88 13.99
N ALA A 259 6.01 -16.32 13.15
CA ALA A 259 5.40 -17.00 12.02
C ALA A 259 6.46 -17.52 11.05
N ALA A 260 7.39 -16.65 10.62
CA ALA A 260 8.49 -17.06 9.75
C ALA A 260 9.38 -18.16 10.38
N LEU A 261 9.64 -18.09 11.69
CA LEU A 261 10.40 -19.13 12.39
C LEU A 261 9.62 -20.46 12.44
N THR A 262 8.30 -20.41 12.57
CA THR A 262 7.43 -21.58 12.57
C THR A 262 7.40 -22.27 11.22
N GLU A 263 7.44 -21.50 10.12
CA GLU A 263 7.54 -21.99 8.74
C GLU A 263 8.96 -22.48 8.37
N GLY A 264 9.83 -22.60 9.35
CA GLY A 264 11.16 -23.21 9.21
C GLY A 264 12.34 -22.28 9.47
N GLY A 265 12.15 -20.96 9.43
CA GLY A 265 13.18 -19.97 9.75
C GLY A 265 14.49 -20.18 8.99
N TYR A 266 14.42 -20.47 7.70
CA TYR A 266 15.58 -20.85 6.88
C TYR A 266 16.50 -19.67 6.59
N ASP A 267 16.01 -18.46 6.72
CA ASP A 267 16.74 -17.22 6.48
C ASP A 267 16.67 -16.25 7.64
N ASN A 268 17.45 -15.17 7.55
CA ASN A 268 17.33 -14.00 8.40
C ASN A 268 15.95 -13.36 8.19
N VAL A 269 15.32 -12.91 9.25
CA VAL A 269 13.97 -12.32 9.20
C VAL A 269 14.00 -10.93 9.77
N THR A 270 13.67 -9.94 8.96
CA THR A 270 13.63 -8.54 9.39
C THR A 270 12.29 -7.90 9.02
N VAL A 271 11.70 -7.20 9.99
CA VAL A 271 10.45 -6.46 9.82
C VAL A 271 10.57 -5.06 10.39
N ALA A 272 9.97 -4.08 9.72
CA ALA A 272 9.80 -2.73 10.21
C ALA A 272 8.37 -2.26 9.91
N LEU A 273 7.70 -1.75 10.93
CA LEU A 273 6.27 -1.42 10.92
C LEU A 273 6.05 0.06 11.25
N CYS A 274 5.13 0.68 10.53
CA CYS A 274 4.60 2.01 10.86
C CYS A 274 3.07 1.97 10.83
N ASN A 275 2.45 2.13 11.99
CA ASN A 275 0.99 2.23 12.11
C ASN A 275 0.55 3.69 12.15
N VAL A 276 -0.39 4.07 11.30
CA VAL A 276 -1.01 5.40 11.23
C VAL A 276 -2.23 5.44 12.15
N ILE A 277 -2.06 5.99 13.35
CA ILE A 277 -3.13 6.08 14.35
C ILE A 277 -4.16 7.14 13.94
N GLN A 278 -3.69 8.29 13.46
CA GLN A 278 -4.54 9.42 13.10
C GLN A 278 -3.92 10.24 11.96
N ASN A 279 -4.70 10.41 10.89
CA ASN A 279 -4.42 11.37 9.82
C ASN A 279 -5.56 12.40 9.77
N LYS A 280 -5.38 13.54 10.46
CA LYS A 280 -6.42 14.57 10.58
C LYS A 280 -6.83 15.20 9.25
N LYS A 281 -6.02 15.11 8.22
CA LYS A 281 -6.35 15.58 6.87
C LYS A 281 -7.41 14.68 6.21
N GLU A 282 -7.31 13.38 6.43
CA GLU A 282 -8.30 12.43 5.96
C GLU A 282 -9.64 12.60 6.69
N GLU A 283 -9.64 12.73 8.02
CA GLU A 283 -10.85 13.00 8.80
C GLU A 283 -11.62 14.23 8.32
N GLN A 284 -10.91 15.28 7.92
CA GLN A 284 -11.55 16.49 7.37
C GLN A 284 -12.15 16.26 5.99
N ASN A 285 -11.48 15.44 5.15
CA ASN A 285 -12.00 15.10 3.85
C ASN A 285 -13.24 14.22 3.96
N GLU A 286 -13.26 13.23 4.85
CA GLU A 286 -14.42 12.39 5.11
C GLU A 286 -15.60 13.17 5.69
N LEU A 287 -15.35 14.04 6.67
CA LEU A 287 -16.38 14.96 7.22
C LEU A 287 -16.94 15.90 6.15
N GLY A 288 -16.08 16.41 5.26
CA GLY A 288 -16.47 17.25 4.14
C GLY A 288 -17.34 16.49 3.12
N MET A 289 -16.94 15.25 2.77
CA MET A 289 -17.71 14.38 1.87
C MET A 289 -19.05 13.96 2.49
N THR A 290 -19.09 13.60 3.77
CA THR A 290 -20.32 13.24 4.49
C THR A 290 -21.27 14.42 4.53
N ARG A 291 -20.81 15.64 4.81
CA ARG A 291 -21.62 16.86 4.74
C ARG A 291 -22.17 17.12 3.34
N MET A 292 -21.33 17.03 2.29
CA MET A 292 -21.78 17.22 0.92
C MET A 292 -22.82 16.18 0.50
N THR A 293 -22.64 14.92 0.89
CA THR A 293 -23.59 13.85 0.62
C THR A 293 -24.91 14.10 1.34
N GLN A 294 -24.88 14.57 2.58
CA GLN A 294 -26.06 14.90 3.37
C GLN A 294 -26.83 16.08 2.77
N TYR A 295 -26.15 17.14 2.30
CA TYR A 295 -26.77 18.24 1.58
C TYR A 295 -27.38 17.80 0.23
N ARG A 296 -26.75 16.88 -0.47
CA ARG A 296 -27.23 16.34 -1.74
C ARG A 296 -28.49 15.49 -1.56
N ILE A 297 -28.54 14.65 -0.50
CA ILE A 297 -29.72 13.84 -0.15
C ILE A 297 -30.88 14.72 0.31
N LEU A 298 -30.64 15.75 1.12
CA LEU A 298 -31.64 16.71 1.55
C LEU A 298 -32.21 17.51 0.37
N GLY A 299 -31.37 17.96 -0.55
CA GLY A 299 -31.78 18.67 -1.78
C GLY A 299 -32.65 17.81 -2.70
N TRP A 300 -32.25 16.54 -2.88
CA TRP A 300 -33.01 15.59 -3.70
C TRP A 300 -34.36 15.24 -3.08
N ASN A 301 -34.42 15.02 -1.76
CA ASN A 301 -35.69 14.76 -1.08
C ASN A 301 -36.66 15.94 -1.17
N SER A 302 -36.18 17.18 -1.08
CA SER A 302 -37.00 18.38 -1.28
C SER A 302 -37.49 18.52 -2.73
N PHE A 303 -36.63 18.25 -3.71
CA PHE A 303 -36.98 18.30 -5.13
C PHE A 303 -37.99 17.21 -5.47
N PHE A 304 -37.78 15.98 -5.02
CA PHE A 304 -38.77 14.89 -5.23
C PHE A 304 -40.10 15.16 -4.56
N ARG A 305 -40.14 15.72 -3.36
CA ARG A 305 -41.39 16.14 -2.69
C ARG A 305 -42.10 17.22 -3.48
N PHE A 306 -41.38 18.19 -4.02
CA PHE A 306 -41.97 19.26 -4.85
C PHE A 306 -42.54 18.71 -6.15
N VAL A 307 -41.86 17.83 -6.85
CA VAL A 307 -42.32 17.17 -8.06
C VAL A 307 -43.54 16.29 -7.79
N LEU A 308 -43.56 15.55 -6.66
CA LEU A 308 -44.71 14.72 -6.27
C LEU A 308 -45.96 15.55 -5.98
N ILE A 309 -45.79 16.70 -5.31
CA ILE A 309 -46.89 17.65 -5.05
C ILE A 309 -47.47 18.21 -6.37
N LEU A 310 -46.64 18.62 -7.31
CA LEU A 310 -47.06 19.10 -8.62
C LEU A 310 -47.80 18.02 -9.41
N PHE A 311 -47.31 16.76 -9.36
CA PHE A 311 -47.98 15.62 -9.99
C PHE A 311 -49.36 15.35 -9.39
N LEU A 312 -49.50 15.39 -8.06
CA LEU A 312 -50.77 15.25 -7.36
C LEU A 312 -51.76 16.35 -7.73
N ILE A 313 -51.32 17.59 -7.83
CA ILE A 313 -52.16 18.73 -8.27
C ILE A 313 -52.65 18.51 -9.71
N ALA A 314 -51.79 18.07 -10.62
CA ALA A 314 -52.15 17.78 -11.99
C ALA A 314 -53.16 16.64 -12.12
N VAL A 315 -53.05 15.58 -11.31
CA VAL A 315 -53.99 14.46 -11.25
C VAL A 315 -55.36 14.93 -10.73
N ILE A 316 -55.40 15.74 -9.66
CA ILE A 316 -56.64 16.28 -9.10
C ILE A 316 -57.32 17.20 -10.11
N ALA A 317 -56.58 18.06 -10.80
CA ALA A 317 -57.11 18.93 -11.86
C ALA A 317 -57.66 18.12 -13.04
N GLY A 318 -56.96 17.03 -13.44
CA GLY A 318 -57.41 16.12 -14.49
C GLY A 318 -58.72 15.38 -14.14
N ILE A 319 -58.83 14.93 -12.89
CA ILE A 319 -60.06 14.30 -12.39
C ILE A 319 -61.19 15.32 -12.34
N GLY A 320 -60.95 16.54 -11.88
CA GLY A 320 -61.96 17.62 -11.89
C GLY A 320 -62.44 17.97 -13.29
N TYR A 321 -61.54 17.97 -14.28
CA TYR A 321 -61.90 18.19 -15.69
C TYR A 321 -62.71 17.05 -16.27
N CYS A 322 -62.42 15.80 -15.96
CA CYS A 322 -63.21 14.63 -16.39
C CYS A 322 -64.59 14.61 -15.76
N VAL A 323 -64.75 14.95 -14.47
CA VAL A 323 -66.01 15.01 -13.76
C VAL A 323 -66.88 16.14 -14.32
N SER A 324 -66.31 17.28 -14.67
CA SER A 324 -67.11 18.42 -15.26
C SER A 324 -67.55 18.13 -16.68
N ASN A 325 -66.84 17.33 -17.46
CA ASN A 325 -67.24 16.95 -18.81
C ASN A 325 -68.22 15.77 -18.86
N HIS A 326 -68.33 14.95 -17.81
CA HIS A 326 -69.33 13.87 -17.74
C HIS A 326 -70.68 14.33 -17.28
N SER A 327 -70.85 15.58 -16.88
CA SER A 327 -72.19 16.14 -16.47
C SER A 327 -73.04 16.73 -17.63
N PHE A 328 -72.55 16.69 -18.86
CA PHE A 328 -73.27 17.15 -20.03
C PHE A 328 -73.19 16.10 -21.15
N GLY A 329 -74.20 15.20 -21.25
CA GLY A 329 -74.31 14.33 -22.40
C GLY A 329 -75.08 13.06 -22.07
N GLY A 330 -76.37 13.21 -21.89
CA GLY A 330 -77.27 12.06 -21.94
C GLY A 330 -77.84 11.89 -23.36
N SER A 331 -78.06 10.66 -23.75
CA SER A 331 -78.97 10.15 -24.72
C SER A 331 -78.42 9.31 -25.87
N ALA A 332 -78.85 8.05 -25.83
CA ALA A 332 -79.44 7.19 -26.86
C ALA A 332 -78.54 6.39 -27.83
N ALA A 333 -78.89 5.09 -27.80
CA ALA A 333 -79.15 4.10 -28.88
C ALA A 333 -77.97 3.20 -29.31
N SER A 334 -77.98 1.92 -28.91
CA SER A 334 -78.43 0.69 -29.61
C SER A 334 -77.58 0.20 -30.79
N GLY A 335 -77.23 -1.11 -30.74
CA GLY A 335 -76.87 -1.94 -31.89
C GLY A 335 -75.63 -2.83 -31.62
N THR A 336 -75.85 -4.02 -31.14
CA THR A 336 -75.77 -5.39 -31.69
C THR A 336 -74.47 -5.83 -32.42
N GLU A 337 -74.03 -7.02 -31.95
CA GLU A 337 -73.42 -8.12 -32.72
C GLU A 337 -71.98 -7.96 -33.13
N THR A 338 -71.07 -8.94 -33.09
CA THR A 338 -70.97 -10.39 -32.86
C THR A 338 -69.53 -10.78 -32.98
N ASP A 339 -69.17 -11.79 -32.20
CA ASP A 339 -68.19 -12.87 -32.42
C ASP A 339 -66.98 -12.68 -33.36
N THR A 340 -65.82 -13.03 -32.94
CA THR A 340 -65.21 -14.35 -33.25
C THR A 340 -63.86 -14.57 -32.60
N ILE A 341 -63.67 -15.81 -32.21
CA ILE A 341 -62.51 -16.53 -31.65
C ILE A 341 -61.42 -16.75 -32.71
N ALA A 342 -60.18 -16.78 -32.28
CA ALA A 342 -59.13 -17.75 -32.72
C ALA A 342 -57.82 -17.47 -32.00
N THR A 343 -57.42 -18.27 -31.11
CA THR A 343 -56.45 -19.36 -30.87
C THR A 343 -55.14 -19.34 -31.64
N SER A 344 -54.13 -19.73 -30.84
CA SER A 344 -52.83 -20.40 -31.14
C SER A 344 -51.68 -19.49 -31.56
N SER A 345 -50.44 -19.73 -31.24
CA SER A 345 -49.73 -20.86 -30.61
C SER A 345 -48.29 -20.41 -30.28
N SER A 346 -47.76 -21.03 -29.28
CA SER A 346 -46.34 -21.26 -28.92
C SER A 346 -45.30 -21.16 -30.04
N ASP A 347 -44.18 -20.61 -29.73
CA ASP A 347 -42.92 -21.28 -30.05
C ASP A 347 -41.74 -20.83 -29.17
N THR A 348 -41.12 -21.87 -28.65
CA THR A 348 -39.90 -21.97 -27.87
C THR A 348 -38.70 -21.90 -28.78
N ILE A 349 -37.67 -21.16 -28.47
CA ILE A 349 -36.36 -21.37 -29.05
C ILE A 349 -35.25 -21.48 -27.97
N HIS A 350 -34.51 -22.58 -28.07
CA HIS A 350 -33.37 -23.02 -27.28
C HIS A 350 -32.13 -22.19 -27.54
N TRP A 351 -31.29 -22.15 -26.51
CA TRP A 351 -29.89 -21.73 -26.53
C TRP A 351 -28.98 -22.87 -26.96
N ASN A 352 -27.95 -22.52 -27.69
CA ASN A 352 -26.64 -23.17 -27.71
C ASN A 352 -25.61 -22.20 -27.14
#